data_4c08977ee14e1edf3e09deb92c78a7c1
#
_entry.id   4c08977ee14e1edf3e09deb92c78a7c1
#
_cell.length_a   1.000
_cell.length_b   1.000
_cell.length_c   1.000
_cell.angle_alpha   90.00
_cell.angle_beta   90.00
_cell.angle_gamma   90.00
#
_symmetry.space_group_name_H-M   'P 1'
#
loop_
_entity.id
_entity.type
_entity.pdbx_description
1 polymer ?
#
loop_
_entity_poly.entity_id
_entity_poly.type
_entity_poly.pdbx_seq_one_letter_code
_entity_poly.pdbx_strand_id
1 'polypeptide(L)'
;MHVACCQFDIVWENKPANYAKVEAMIAQAALPTGTLLLLPEMFATGFSMNAEAIAEGVKGPTARFMAELAARHGIYVLGGVVISADHGQKARNEALLFDPSGTLLSRYAKIQLFTPGGEAAHYQPGEEHGLFLLSDCPCQIAIC
;
A
#
# COMPACT_ATOMS: atom_id res chain seq x y z
N MET A 1 13.88 -4.44 -15.38
CA MET A 1 12.96 -4.51 -14.23
C MET A 1 11.59 -4.96 -14.73
N HIS A 2 10.97 -5.95 -14.09
CA HIS A 2 9.58 -6.33 -14.37
C HIS A 2 8.66 -5.57 -13.42
N VAL A 3 7.48 -5.14 -13.93
CA VAL A 3 6.43 -4.50 -13.14
C VAL A 3 5.15 -5.31 -13.33
N ALA A 4 4.50 -5.68 -12.24
CA ALA A 4 3.22 -6.37 -12.23
C ALA A 4 2.17 -5.50 -11.53
N CYS A 5 1.09 -5.17 -12.21
CA CYS A 5 -0.04 -4.44 -11.64
C CYS A 5 -1.13 -5.43 -11.24
N CYS A 6 -1.49 -5.42 -9.97
CA CYS A 6 -2.54 -6.27 -9.42
C CYS A 6 -3.87 -5.51 -9.42
N GLN A 7 -4.86 -6.03 -10.14
CA GLN A 7 -6.21 -5.48 -10.15
C GLN A 7 -7.20 -6.58 -9.78
N PHE A 8 -8.02 -6.36 -8.76
CA PHE A 8 -9.00 -7.34 -8.29
C PHE A 8 -10.23 -6.64 -7.68
N ASP A 9 -11.29 -7.39 -7.53
CA ASP A 9 -12.50 -6.95 -6.84
C ASP A 9 -12.25 -6.98 -5.33
N ILE A 10 -12.09 -5.78 -4.73
CA ILE A 10 -11.79 -5.60 -3.32
C ILE A 10 -13.04 -5.88 -2.48
N VAL A 11 -12.92 -6.77 -1.50
CA VAL A 11 -13.96 -6.97 -0.48
C VAL A 11 -13.91 -5.80 0.51
N TRP A 12 -15.02 -5.07 0.59
CA TRP A 12 -15.11 -3.84 1.38
C TRP A 12 -14.77 -4.07 2.85
N GLU A 13 -13.83 -3.31 3.37
CA GLU A 13 -13.33 -3.32 4.76
C GLU A 13 -12.95 -4.71 5.32
N ASN A 14 -12.60 -5.64 4.44
CA ASN A 14 -12.25 -7.01 4.83
C ASN A 14 -10.80 -7.36 4.48
N LYS A 15 -9.87 -6.94 5.34
CA LYS A 15 -8.43 -7.15 5.16
C LYS A 15 -8.05 -8.62 4.91
N PRO A 16 -8.49 -9.60 5.72
CA PRO A 16 -8.12 -11.00 5.50
C PRO A 16 -8.56 -11.54 4.13
N ALA A 17 -9.77 -11.21 3.68
CA ALA A 17 -10.27 -11.66 2.39
C ALA A 17 -9.45 -11.06 1.23
N ASN A 18 -9.05 -9.79 1.35
CA ASN A 18 -8.24 -9.12 0.34
C ASN A 18 -6.80 -9.66 0.31
N TYR A 19 -6.20 -9.97 1.46
CA TYR A 19 -4.89 -10.63 1.50
C TYR A 19 -4.93 -11.99 0.80
N ALA A 20 -5.94 -12.81 1.07
CA ALA A 20 -6.10 -14.12 0.43
C ALA A 20 -6.23 -14.01 -1.09
N LYS A 21 -6.95 -12.99 -1.60
CA LYS A 21 -7.06 -12.72 -3.04
C LYS A 21 -5.69 -12.37 -3.64
N VAL A 22 -4.95 -11.46 -3.01
CA VAL A 22 -3.60 -11.08 -3.46
C VAL A 22 -2.68 -12.30 -3.47
N GLU A 23 -2.63 -13.10 -2.40
CA GLU A 23 -1.80 -14.30 -2.34
C GLU A 23 -2.13 -15.29 -3.47
N ALA A 24 -3.41 -15.55 -3.72
CA ALA A 24 -3.85 -16.45 -4.79
C ALA A 24 -3.41 -15.96 -6.17
N MET A 25 -3.53 -14.64 -6.43
CA MET A 25 -3.11 -14.04 -7.71
C MET A 25 -1.59 -14.14 -7.91
N ILE A 26 -0.80 -13.84 -6.88
CA ILE A 26 0.66 -13.88 -6.96
C ILE A 26 1.16 -15.32 -7.12
N ALA A 27 0.54 -16.28 -6.43
CA ALA A 27 0.86 -17.70 -6.60
C ALA A 27 0.62 -18.19 -8.03
N GLN A 28 -0.45 -17.70 -8.69
CA GLN A 28 -0.75 -18.06 -10.09
C GLN A 28 0.17 -17.35 -11.09
N ALA A 29 0.55 -16.10 -10.80
CA ALA A 29 1.35 -15.27 -11.72
C ALA A 29 2.80 -15.71 -11.84
N ALA A 30 3.34 -16.46 -10.85
CA ALA A 30 4.73 -16.96 -10.81
C ALA A 30 5.74 -15.85 -11.17
N LEU A 31 5.66 -14.71 -10.49
CA LEU A 31 6.45 -13.51 -10.79
C LEU A 31 7.95 -13.78 -10.65
N PRO A 32 8.78 -13.32 -11.61
CA PRO A 32 10.24 -13.38 -11.48
C PRO A 32 10.73 -12.63 -10.24
N THR A 33 11.78 -13.12 -9.60
CA THR A 33 12.49 -12.43 -8.51
C THR A 33 12.88 -11.00 -8.93
N GLY A 34 12.75 -10.04 -8.02
CA GLY A 34 13.02 -8.62 -8.29
C GLY A 34 11.93 -7.88 -9.08
N THR A 35 10.79 -8.51 -9.34
CA THR A 35 9.61 -7.82 -9.89
C THR A 35 9.09 -6.77 -8.90
N LEU A 36 8.66 -5.61 -9.39
CA LEU A 36 7.88 -4.64 -8.62
C LEU A 36 6.39 -4.97 -8.76
N LEU A 37 5.78 -5.44 -7.69
CA LEU A 37 4.34 -5.65 -7.58
C LEU A 37 3.67 -4.35 -7.13
N LEU A 38 2.69 -3.87 -7.90
CA LEU A 38 1.85 -2.73 -7.56
C LEU A 38 0.46 -3.23 -7.14
N LEU A 39 0.12 -3.02 -5.88
CA LEU A 39 -1.22 -3.24 -5.32
C LEU A 39 -2.04 -1.94 -5.40
N PRO A 40 -3.38 -2.02 -5.47
CA PRO A 40 -4.24 -0.83 -5.52
C PRO A 40 -4.07 0.10 -4.31
N GLU A 41 -4.50 1.35 -4.48
CA GLU A 41 -4.77 2.26 -3.37
C GLU A 41 -5.73 1.60 -2.37
N MET A 42 -5.37 1.61 -1.07
CA MET A 42 -6.18 1.03 0.00
C MET A 42 -6.64 -0.41 -0.29
N PHE A 43 -5.76 -1.23 -0.90
CA PHE A 43 -6.08 -2.57 -1.44
C PHE A 43 -6.70 -3.51 -0.41
N ALA A 44 -6.38 -3.32 0.86
CA ALA A 44 -6.83 -4.18 1.95
C ALA A 44 -8.27 -3.89 2.41
N THR A 45 -8.79 -2.68 2.12
CA THR A 45 -10.07 -2.20 2.66
C THR A 45 -11.03 -1.63 1.63
N GLY A 46 -10.52 -1.27 0.44
CA GLY A 46 -11.21 -0.37 -0.46
C GLY A 46 -11.10 1.08 0.00
N PHE A 47 -11.53 2.00 -0.87
CA PHE A 47 -11.48 3.44 -0.62
C PHE A 47 -12.56 3.89 0.37
N SER A 48 -12.41 3.44 1.63
CA SER A 48 -13.36 3.70 2.70
C SER A 48 -13.07 5.01 3.43
N MET A 49 -14.13 5.73 3.77
CA MET A 49 -14.06 6.93 4.63
C MET A 49 -14.18 6.58 6.13
N ASN A 50 -14.33 5.31 6.49
CA ASN A 50 -14.36 4.82 7.86
C ASN A 50 -12.93 4.67 8.43
N ALA A 51 -12.16 5.77 8.34
CA ALA A 51 -10.74 5.78 8.68
C ALA A 51 -10.46 5.25 10.10
N GLU A 52 -11.32 5.56 11.07
CA GLU A 52 -11.19 5.12 12.46
C GLU A 52 -11.19 3.59 12.59
N ALA A 53 -12.05 2.90 11.84
CA ALA A 53 -12.16 1.44 11.91
C ALA A 53 -11.06 0.70 11.13
N ILE A 54 -10.55 1.30 10.03
CA ILE A 54 -9.64 0.61 9.12
C ILE A 54 -8.17 0.99 9.29
N ALA A 55 -7.88 2.14 9.92
CA ALA A 55 -6.50 2.61 10.11
C ALA A 55 -5.70 1.67 11.02
N GLU A 56 -4.44 1.56 10.72
CA GLU A 56 -3.49 0.75 11.49
C GLU A 56 -2.16 1.48 11.67
N GLY A 57 -1.38 1.05 12.64
CA GLY A 57 -0.01 1.57 12.79
C GLY A 57 0.89 1.15 11.64
N VAL A 58 2.02 1.84 11.46
CA VAL A 58 3.01 1.56 10.38
C VAL A 58 3.49 0.10 10.37
N LYS A 59 3.48 -0.58 11.51
CA LYS A 59 3.80 -2.01 11.64
C LYS A 59 2.53 -2.86 11.80
N GLY A 60 1.40 -2.37 11.32
CA GLY A 60 0.10 -3.04 11.40
C GLY A 60 0.00 -4.29 10.54
N PRO A 61 -1.17 -4.94 10.55
CA PRO A 61 -1.36 -6.22 9.83
C PRO A 61 -1.15 -6.11 8.32
N THR A 62 -1.55 -5.00 7.68
CA THR A 62 -1.35 -4.83 6.23
C THR A 62 0.13 -4.65 5.87
N ALA A 63 0.86 -3.84 6.65
CA ALA A 63 2.30 -3.66 6.46
C ALA A 63 3.07 -4.99 6.66
N ARG A 64 2.70 -5.78 7.67
CA ARG A 64 3.29 -7.11 7.88
C ARG A 64 2.99 -8.06 6.73
N PHE A 65 1.74 -8.10 6.27
CA PHE A 65 1.36 -8.91 5.10
C PHE A 65 2.21 -8.56 3.87
N MET A 66 2.38 -7.26 3.57
CA MET A 66 3.20 -6.82 2.43
C MET A 66 4.66 -7.20 2.59
N ALA A 67 5.24 -7.03 3.78
CA ALA A 67 6.61 -7.42 4.07
C ALA A 67 6.85 -8.93 3.90
N GLU A 68 5.94 -9.75 4.43
CA GLU A 68 6.00 -11.21 4.30
C GLU A 68 5.81 -11.68 2.85
N LEU A 69 4.90 -11.04 2.10
CA LEU A 69 4.69 -11.31 0.68
C LEU A 69 5.97 -11.00 -0.12
N ALA A 70 6.57 -9.84 0.12
CA ALA A 70 7.81 -9.42 -0.51
C ALA A 70 8.95 -10.43 -0.26
N ALA A 71 9.18 -10.78 1.00
CA ALA A 71 10.24 -11.71 1.39
C ALA A 71 10.03 -13.13 0.85
N ARG A 72 8.78 -13.63 0.91
CA ARG A 72 8.42 -14.99 0.45
C ARG A 72 8.65 -15.18 -1.04
N HIS A 73 8.36 -14.16 -1.85
CA HIS A 73 8.46 -14.23 -3.30
C HIS A 73 9.74 -13.58 -3.87
N GLY A 74 10.56 -12.94 -3.04
CA GLY A 74 11.77 -12.24 -3.47
C GLY A 74 11.48 -11.07 -4.41
N ILE A 75 10.38 -10.32 -4.16
CA ILE A 75 9.89 -9.22 -5.01
C ILE A 75 9.75 -7.92 -4.21
N TYR A 76 9.71 -6.80 -4.91
CA TYR A 76 9.29 -5.53 -4.32
C TYR A 76 7.77 -5.46 -4.26
N VAL A 77 7.21 -4.92 -3.18
CA VAL A 77 5.75 -4.75 -3.01
C VAL A 77 5.44 -3.31 -2.67
N LEU A 78 4.68 -2.63 -3.53
CA LEU A 78 4.14 -1.29 -3.30
C LEU A 78 2.63 -1.39 -3.19
N GLY A 79 2.03 -0.85 -2.12
CA GLY A 79 0.58 -0.89 -1.93
C GLY A 79 0.07 0.19 -0.99
N GLY A 80 -1.21 0.57 -1.18
CA GLY A 80 -1.89 1.60 -0.38
C GLY A 80 -2.41 1.05 0.95
N VAL A 81 -2.16 1.77 2.03
CA VAL A 81 -2.54 1.42 3.41
C VAL A 81 -3.06 2.65 4.13
N VAL A 82 -4.09 2.49 4.97
CA VAL A 82 -4.55 3.57 5.85
C VAL A 82 -3.75 3.53 7.15
N ILE A 83 -2.98 4.58 7.39
CA ILE A 83 -2.11 4.68 8.57
C ILE A 83 -2.73 5.63 9.59
N SER A 84 -2.87 5.13 10.82
CA SER A 84 -3.31 5.94 11.95
C SER A 84 -2.27 7.03 12.26
N ALA A 85 -2.76 8.22 12.59
CA ALA A 85 -1.91 9.30 13.07
C ALA A 85 -1.86 9.35 14.61
N ASP A 86 -0.96 10.16 15.13
CA ASP A 86 -0.86 10.42 16.56
C ASP A 86 -2.07 11.21 17.07
N HIS A 87 -2.23 11.26 18.38
CA HIS A 87 -3.38 11.79 19.12
C HIS A 87 -4.03 13.03 18.48
N GLY A 88 -5.29 12.89 18.09
CA GLY A 88 -6.14 13.99 17.63
C GLY A 88 -5.95 14.37 16.14
N GLN A 89 -5.08 13.69 15.41
CA GLN A 89 -4.89 13.91 13.99
C GLN A 89 -5.69 12.87 13.17
N LYS A 90 -6.04 13.23 11.92
CA LYS A 90 -6.68 12.32 10.99
C LYS A 90 -5.70 11.28 10.47
N ALA A 91 -6.20 10.11 10.12
CA ALA A 91 -5.42 9.09 9.43
C ALA A 91 -4.87 9.61 8.09
N ARG A 92 -3.89 8.89 7.54
CA ARG A 92 -3.31 9.16 6.22
C ARG A 92 -3.52 7.98 5.29
N ASN A 93 -3.80 8.31 4.04
CA ASN A 93 -3.77 7.35 2.94
C ASN A 93 -2.32 7.28 2.45
N GLU A 94 -1.64 6.18 2.76
CA GLU A 94 -0.21 6.04 2.48
C GLU A 94 0.07 4.88 1.52
N ALA A 95 1.08 5.04 0.68
CA ALA A 95 1.73 3.94 -0.02
C ALA A 95 2.99 3.50 0.73
N LEU A 96 3.13 2.20 0.93
CA LEU A 96 4.30 1.58 1.54
C LEU A 96 5.03 0.74 0.50
N LEU A 97 6.35 0.88 0.41
CA LEU A 97 7.21 0.08 -0.46
C LEU A 97 8.12 -0.83 0.37
N PHE A 98 8.03 -2.12 0.14
CA PHE A 98 8.90 -3.14 0.73
C PHE A 98 9.85 -3.73 -0.31
N ASP A 99 11.08 -4.02 0.10
CA ASP A 99 12.08 -4.71 -0.72
C ASP A 99 11.94 -6.24 -0.67
N PRO A 100 12.69 -7.00 -1.50
CA PRO A 100 12.66 -8.46 -1.50
C PRO A 100 13.08 -9.14 -0.19
N SER A 101 13.61 -8.41 0.78
CA SER A 101 13.90 -8.92 2.13
C SER A 101 12.73 -8.70 3.11
N GLY A 102 11.69 -7.96 2.69
CA GLY A 102 10.59 -7.51 3.54
C GLY A 102 10.92 -6.24 4.34
N THR A 103 12.00 -5.54 4.00
CA THR A 103 12.36 -4.26 4.63
C THR A 103 11.57 -3.12 4.02
N LEU A 104 11.01 -2.24 4.85
CA LEU A 104 10.33 -1.03 4.39
C LEU A 104 11.34 -0.02 3.83
N LEU A 105 11.28 0.24 2.51
CA LEU A 105 12.17 1.16 1.81
C LEU A 105 11.66 2.60 1.78
N SER A 106 10.36 2.77 1.59
CA SER A 106 9.78 4.10 1.40
C SER A 106 8.34 4.15 1.87
N ARG A 107 7.93 5.34 2.30
CA ARG A 107 6.54 5.70 2.60
C ARG A 107 6.20 6.97 1.86
N TYR A 108 4.97 7.04 1.39
CA TYR A 108 4.42 8.24 0.78
C TYR A 108 3.00 8.46 1.27
N ALA A 109 2.70 9.60 1.86
CA ALA A 109 1.35 9.99 2.18
C ALA A 109 0.75 10.78 1.02
N LYS A 110 -0.47 10.41 0.60
CA LYS A 110 -1.21 11.07 -0.47
C LYS A 110 -1.31 12.57 -0.22
N ILE A 111 -0.74 13.38 -1.14
CA ILE A 111 -0.72 14.84 -1.03
C ILE A 111 -2.05 15.41 -1.47
N GLN A 112 -2.58 14.96 -2.63
CA GLN A 112 -3.82 15.47 -3.20
C GLN A 112 -4.99 14.56 -2.85
N LEU A 113 -5.80 14.98 -1.88
CA LEU A 113 -6.98 14.23 -1.46
C LEU A 113 -8.11 14.37 -2.48
N PHE A 114 -8.90 13.30 -2.63
CA PHE A 114 -10.07 13.28 -3.52
C PHE A 114 -11.24 14.04 -2.90
N THR A 115 -11.28 15.35 -3.10
CA THR A 115 -12.30 16.25 -2.54
C THR A 115 -13.72 15.87 -2.91
N PRO A 116 -14.06 15.47 -4.16
CA PRO A 116 -15.41 15.05 -4.51
C PRO A 116 -15.91 13.84 -3.72
N GLY A 117 -14.99 12.96 -3.28
CA GLY A 117 -15.29 11.79 -2.45
C GLY A 117 -15.34 12.08 -0.95
N GLY A 118 -15.09 13.31 -0.53
CA GLY A 118 -15.10 13.70 0.89
C GLY A 118 -13.86 13.23 1.66
N GLU A 119 -12.80 12.80 0.99
CA GLU A 119 -11.58 12.24 1.62
C GLU A 119 -10.99 13.20 2.66
N ALA A 120 -10.96 14.51 2.39
CA ALA A 120 -10.42 15.53 3.28
C ALA A 120 -11.18 15.66 4.63
N ALA A 121 -12.42 15.15 4.74
CA ALA A 121 -13.13 15.10 6.01
C ALA A 121 -12.57 14.03 6.96
N HIS A 122 -11.99 12.94 6.41
CA HIS A 122 -11.57 11.75 7.14
C HIS A 122 -10.06 11.56 7.21
N TYR A 123 -9.33 12.07 6.21
CA TYR A 123 -7.88 11.93 6.06
C TYR A 123 -7.18 13.28 6.07
N GLN A 124 -5.91 13.28 6.42
CA GLN A 124 -5.03 14.45 6.26
C GLN A 124 -4.04 14.22 5.12
N PRO A 125 -3.69 15.28 4.35
CA PRO A 125 -2.73 15.18 3.26
C PRO A 125 -1.32 14.94 3.78
N GLY A 126 -0.47 14.36 2.91
CA GLY A 126 0.97 14.37 3.05
C GLY A 126 1.57 15.69 2.54
N GLU A 127 2.87 15.87 2.82
CA GLU A 127 3.62 17.08 2.43
C GLU A 127 4.87 16.74 1.60
N GLU A 128 5.34 15.48 1.70
CA GLU A 128 6.59 15.04 1.09
C GLU A 128 6.38 14.15 -0.13
N HIS A 129 7.23 14.33 -1.14
CA HIS A 129 7.24 13.45 -2.31
C HIS A 129 7.86 12.09 -1.97
N GLY A 130 7.22 11.02 -2.41
CA GLY A 130 7.71 9.64 -2.27
C GLY A 130 8.79 9.33 -3.31
N LEU A 131 10.05 9.70 -3.03
CA LEU A 131 11.18 9.39 -3.90
C LEU A 131 11.94 8.18 -3.35
N PHE A 132 12.35 7.27 -4.25
CA PHE A 132 13.14 6.09 -3.89
C PHE A 132 13.99 5.62 -5.08
N LEU A 133 15.00 4.80 -4.78
CA LEU A 133 15.81 4.12 -5.79
C LEU A 133 15.42 2.65 -5.87
N LEU A 134 15.21 2.16 -7.08
CA LEU A 134 14.96 0.76 -7.35
C LEU A 134 16.00 0.27 -8.37
N SER A 135 16.95 -0.57 -7.92
CA SER A 135 18.04 -1.04 -8.76
C SER A 135 18.74 0.11 -9.52
N ASP A 136 19.12 1.17 -8.83
CA ASP A 136 19.76 2.39 -9.37
C ASP A 136 18.87 3.24 -10.29
N CYS A 137 17.59 2.88 -10.44
CA CYS A 137 16.62 3.70 -11.15
C CYS A 137 15.86 4.60 -10.16
N PRO A 138 15.90 5.93 -10.31
CA PRO A 138 15.10 6.83 -9.48
C PRO A 138 13.62 6.69 -9.83
N CYS A 139 12.80 6.48 -8.80
CA CYS A 139 11.36 6.31 -8.92
C CYS A 139 10.63 7.29 -8.01
N GLN A 140 9.41 7.63 -8.39
CA GLN A 140 8.52 8.44 -7.56
C GLN A 140 7.21 7.68 -7.35
N ILE A 141 6.74 7.66 -6.10
CA ILE A 141 5.40 7.18 -5.76
C ILE A 141 4.44 8.37 -5.82
N ALA A 142 3.29 8.16 -6.45
CA ALA A 142 2.16 9.06 -6.37
C ALA A 142 0.87 8.24 -6.22
N ILE A 143 -0.07 8.75 -5.43
CA ILE A 143 -1.45 8.29 -5.35
C ILE A 143 -2.30 9.44 -5.87
N CYS A 144 -3.12 9.16 -6.88
CA CYS A 144 -3.99 10.14 -7.54
C CYS A 144 -5.44 10.02 -7.06
#